data_e7c63476f5a9e9e6c16bcaef3df83151
#
_entry.id   e7c63476f5a9e9e6c16bcaef3df83151
#
_cell.length_a   1.000
_cell.length_b   1.000
_cell.length_c   1.000
_cell.angle_alpha   90.00
_cell.angle_beta   90.00
_cell.angle_gamma   90.00
#
_symmetry.space_group_name_H-M   'P 1'
#
loop_
_entity.id
_entity.type
_entity.pdbx_description
1 polymer ?
#
loop_
_entity_poly.entity_id
_entity_poly.type
_entity_poly.pdbx_seq_one_letter_code
_entity_poly.pdbx_strand_id
1 'polypeptide(L)'
;MKKLVLFRIMVVLLCNSALSWAQTEPDAIKPEDNKFQDYFYEALKQKAIENYDKAIVALERCLKLDANNATIYHELGKNCLAQKDYKNAYTSFEKANTLDPTNKWFLIGMYDVDYATKNYTDAVLVINKLIPFDPKFKEDLTSLYMNTGQFDKALLLINELNETVGKSERRENYKLQILSQGKYQDSEIANLVDQINKNPKVEENYISLIYLYSKKDDLEKALETARKLQKEIPNSEWAQVSLFKNYLVANETEKAIKAMNIVLGSTKIDNKIKHRIFNEFLIYVNSHTELTPELDKAITFFDDDENVNVAKEIGKYYHNKKQWDKAVKYYQMGFTKTATPDVESSLLLLDVYIQTSEFDKMAKIASDMVELYPVQPQFYYYAGLAYNQLKNFKKAKDILETGIDYVVEDITLEINYNIQLGEAYNGLGDMTKKVFYFSKADTLLKKQK
;
A
#
# COMPACT_ATOMS: atom_id res chain seq x y z
N MET A 1 -88.88 -9.11 -10.89
CA MET A 1 -87.71 -10.01 -10.94
C MET A 1 -87.43 -10.63 -12.31
N LYS A 2 -88.46 -11.09 -13.07
CA LYS A 2 -88.19 -11.72 -14.39
C LYS A 2 -87.54 -10.80 -15.46
N LYS A 3 -87.85 -9.51 -15.49
CA LYS A 3 -87.24 -8.55 -16.45
C LYS A 3 -85.74 -8.28 -16.16
N LEU A 4 -85.33 -8.36 -14.89
CA LEU A 4 -83.89 -8.11 -14.51
C LEU A 4 -83.02 -9.34 -14.84
N VAL A 5 -83.58 -10.53 -14.77
CA VAL A 5 -82.84 -11.76 -15.15
C VAL A 5 -82.65 -11.85 -16.65
N LEU A 6 -83.71 -11.49 -17.46
CA LEU A 6 -83.60 -11.43 -18.92
C LEU A 6 -82.52 -10.38 -19.37
N PHE A 7 -82.43 -9.22 -18.72
CA PHE A 7 -81.48 -8.22 -19.04
C PHE A 7 -80.04 -8.70 -18.71
N ARG A 8 -79.83 -9.39 -17.60
CA ARG A 8 -78.55 -10.01 -17.25
C ARG A 8 -78.08 -11.11 -18.22
N ILE A 9 -79.04 -11.94 -18.67
CA ILE A 9 -78.74 -12.97 -19.66
C ILE A 9 -78.43 -12.35 -21.02
N MET A 10 -79.14 -11.29 -21.43
CA MET A 10 -78.87 -10.59 -22.67
C MET A 10 -77.48 -9.84 -22.67
N VAL A 11 -77.02 -9.30 -21.53
CA VAL A 11 -75.72 -8.69 -21.39
C VAL A 11 -74.61 -9.76 -21.41
N VAL A 12 -74.81 -10.93 -20.82
CA VAL A 12 -73.87 -12.06 -20.87
C VAL A 12 -73.75 -12.63 -22.28
N LEU A 13 -74.82 -12.70 -23.05
CA LEU A 13 -74.77 -13.13 -24.44
C LEU A 13 -74.11 -12.11 -25.37
N LEU A 14 -74.25 -10.80 -25.14
CA LEU A 14 -73.57 -9.74 -25.87
C LEU A 14 -72.11 -9.69 -25.56
N CYS A 15 -71.67 -9.97 -24.32
CA CYS A 15 -70.22 -10.05 -23.96
C CYS A 15 -69.53 -11.28 -24.57
N ASN A 16 -70.23 -12.40 -24.77
CA ASN A 16 -69.63 -13.57 -25.41
C ASN A 16 -69.49 -13.43 -26.93
N SER A 17 -70.29 -12.61 -27.59
CA SER A 17 -70.15 -12.32 -29.02
C SER A 17 -69.06 -11.32 -29.33
N ALA A 18 -68.64 -10.49 -28.36
CA ALA A 18 -67.52 -9.57 -28.51
C ALA A 18 -66.17 -10.29 -28.32
N LEU A 19 -66.13 -11.43 -27.62
CA LEU A 19 -64.88 -12.22 -27.42
C LEU A 19 -64.55 -13.14 -28.60
N SER A 20 -65.46 -13.39 -29.48
CA SER A 20 -65.23 -14.24 -30.67
C SER A 20 -64.63 -13.51 -31.87
N TRP A 21 -64.42 -12.18 -31.77
CA TRP A 21 -63.78 -11.41 -32.82
C TRP A 21 -62.29 -11.11 -32.51
N ALA A 22 -61.76 -11.60 -31.40
CA ALA A 22 -60.38 -11.38 -30.98
C ALA A 22 -59.43 -12.53 -31.37
N GLN A 23 -59.90 -13.53 -32.07
CA GLN A 23 -59.06 -14.58 -32.60
C GLN A 23 -59.30 -14.73 -34.13
N THR A 24 -58.87 -13.70 -34.87
CA THR A 24 -58.35 -13.96 -36.20
C THR A 24 -56.95 -14.49 -35.99
N GLU A 25 -56.78 -15.80 -36.15
CA GLU A 25 -55.45 -16.38 -36.32
C GLU A 25 -54.73 -15.58 -37.39
N PRO A 26 -53.43 -15.36 -37.20
CA PRO A 26 -52.60 -14.71 -38.23
C PRO A 26 -52.29 -15.67 -39.39
N ASP A 27 -53.32 -16.32 -39.90
CA ASP A 27 -53.23 -17.34 -40.97
C ASP A 27 -53.22 -16.76 -42.40
N ALA A 28 -52.89 -15.52 -42.53
CA ALA A 28 -52.78 -14.94 -43.88
C ALA A 28 -51.52 -14.10 -44.11
N ILE A 29 -50.50 -14.24 -43.28
CA ILE A 29 -49.15 -13.92 -43.75
C ILE A 29 -48.75 -15.15 -44.57
N LYS A 30 -48.96 -15.09 -45.91
CA LYS A 30 -48.23 -15.97 -46.83
C LYS A 30 -46.80 -15.96 -46.35
N PRO A 31 -46.14 -17.12 -46.08
CA PRO A 31 -44.71 -17.13 -45.90
C PRO A 31 -44.13 -16.53 -47.17
N GLU A 32 -43.87 -15.23 -47.19
CA GLU A 32 -42.95 -14.70 -48.18
C GLU A 32 -41.69 -15.54 -47.97
N ASP A 33 -41.20 -16.08 -49.08
CA ASP A 33 -40.00 -16.94 -49.14
C ASP A 33 -38.77 -16.09 -48.75
N ASN A 34 -38.73 -15.68 -47.45
CA ASN A 34 -37.75 -14.76 -46.97
C ASN A 34 -36.54 -15.55 -46.45
N LYS A 35 -35.87 -16.20 -47.42
CA LYS A 35 -34.64 -16.98 -47.22
C LYS A 35 -33.60 -16.24 -46.40
N PHE A 36 -33.58 -14.90 -46.52
CA PHE A 36 -32.68 -14.09 -45.71
C PHE A 36 -32.99 -14.20 -44.20
N GLN A 37 -34.25 -14.07 -43.83
CA GLN A 37 -34.68 -14.20 -42.42
C GLN A 37 -34.45 -15.63 -41.88
N ASP A 38 -34.73 -16.64 -42.68
CA ASP A 38 -34.47 -18.03 -42.30
C ASP A 38 -33.00 -18.29 -42.02
N TYR A 39 -32.13 -17.84 -42.88
CA TYR A 39 -30.67 -17.98 -42.67
C TYR A 39 -30.19 -17.15 -41.50
N PHE A 40 -30.72 -15.97 -41.32
CA PHE A 40 -30.32 -15.12 -40.19
C PHE A 40 -30.76 -15.71 -38.84
N TYR A 41 -32.01 -16.17 -38.74
CA TYR A 41 -32.49 -16.86 -37.53
C TYR A 41 -31.74 -18.17 -37.28
N GLU A 42 -31.42 -18.94 -38.31
CA GLU A 42 -30.59 -20.12 -38.15
C GLU A 42 -29.18 -19.74 -37.63
N ALA A 43 -28.59 -18.69 -38.13
CA ALA A 43 -27.31 -18.20 -37.62
C ALA A 43 -27.38 -17.82 -36.13
N LEU A 44 -28.39 -17.07 -35.70
CA LEU A 44 -28.59 -16.69 -34.31
C LEU A 44 -28.84 -17.92 -33.42
N LYS A 45 -29.62 -18.89 -33.88
CA LYS A 45 -29.84 -20.15 -33.16
C LYS A 45 -28.55 -20.95 -32.99
N GLN A 46 -27.78 -21.12 -34.06
CA GLN A 46 -26.52 -21.84 -34.02
C GLN A 46 -25.49 -21.13 -33.11
N LYS A 47 -25.40 -19.80 -33.12
CA LYS A 47 -24.62 -19.00 -32.23
C LYS A 47 -25.04 -19.20 -30.76
N ALA A 48 -26.34 -19.23 -30.48
CA ALA A 48 -26.88 -19.40 -29.11
C ALA A 48 -26.48 -20.74 -28.47
N ILE A 49 -26.24 -21.77 -29.29
CA ILE A 49 -25.75 -23.08 -28.85
C ILE A 49 -24.22 -23.26 -29.13
N GLU A 50 -23.50 -22.16 -29.30
CA GLU A 50 -22.06 -22.10 -29.52
C GLU A 50 -21.56 -22.86 -30.77
N ASN A 51 -22.45 -23.13 -31.73
CA ASN A 51 -22.15 -23.82 -32.97
C ASN A 51 -21.70 -22.78 -34.05
N TYR A 52 -20.58 -22.11 -33.78
CA TYR A 52 -20.14 -20.93 -34.53
C TYR A 52 -19.88 -21.23 -36.00
N ASP A 53 -19.37 -22.42 -36.34
CA ASP A 53 -19.14 -22.83 -37.76
C ASP A 53 -20.44 -22.78 -38.55
N LYS A 54 -21.51 -23.35 -38.02
CA LYS A 54 -22.82 -23.36 -38.71
C LYS A 54 -23.43 -21.96 -38.73
N ALA A 55 -23.21 -21.16 -37.68
CA ALA A 55 -23.64 -19.77 -37.65
C ALA A 55 -22.97 -18.97 -38.78
N ILE A 56 -21.65 -19.12 -38.97
CA ILE A 56 -20.89 -18.49 -40.05
C ILE A 56 -21.42 -18.87 -41.43
N VAL A 57 -21.62 -20.18 -41.68
CA VAL A 57 -22.18 -20.66 -42.95
C VAL A 57 -23.57 -20.07 -43.23
N ALA A 58 -24.42 -19.93 -42.22
CA ALA A 58 -25.72 -19.32 -42.36
C ALA A 58 -25.63 -17.81 -42.68
N LEU A 59 -24.72 -17.07 -41.99
CA LEU A 59 -24.45 -15.66 -42.27
C LEU A 59 -23.90 -15.43 -43.69
N GLU A 60 -23.01 -16.30 -44.16
CA GLU A 60 -22.49 -16.25 -45.52
C GLU A 60 -23.59 -16.43 -46.57
N ARG A 61 -24.62 -17.26 -46.25
CA ARG A 61 -25.79 -17.36 -47.12
C ARG A 61 -26.63 -16.08 -47.13
N CYS A 62 -26.72 -15.37 -45.98
CA CYS A 62 -27.33 -14.04 -45.93
C CYS A 62 -26.60 -13.07 -46.82
N LEU A 63 -25.26 -13.05 -46.80
CA LEU A 63 -24.42 -12.14 -47.64
C LEU A 63 -24.52 -12.44 -49.13
N LYS A 64 -24.89 -13.67 -49.55
CA LYS A 64 -25.17 -13.97 -50.96
C LYS A 64 -26.49 -13.33 -51.42
N LEU A 65 -27.40 -13.04 -50.50
CA LEU A 65 -28.66 -12.36 -50.80
C LEU A 65 -28.58 -10.84 -50.62
N ASP A 66 -27.78 -10.38 -49.66
CA ASP A 66 -27.52 -8.96 -49.37
C ASP A 66 -26.07 -8.76 -49.00
N ALA A 67 -25.22 -8.49 -50.00
CA ALA A 67 -23.79 -8.39 -49.89
C ALA A 67 -23.31 -7.13 -49.13
N ASN A 68 -24.17 -6.13 -48.91
CA ASN A 68 -23.83 -4.87 -48.26
C ASN A 68 -24.47 -4.69 -46.88
N ASN A 69 -24.82 -5.77 -46.22
CA ASN A 69 -25.44 -5.75 -44.89
C ASN A 69 -24.41 -5.66 -43.79
N ALA A 70 -24.25 -4.47 -43.22
CA ALA A 70 -23.32 -4.23 -42.13
C ALA A 70 -23.59 -5.09 -40.89
N THR A 71 -24.85 -5.36 -40.57
CA THR A 71 -25.25 -6.18 -39.40
C THR A 71 -24.76 -7.62 -39.59
N ILE A 72 -24.86 -8.18 -40.82
CA ILE A 72 -24.40 -9.55 -41.07
C ILE A 72 -22.88 -9.65 -40.92
N TYR A 73 -22.12 -8.67 -41.45
CA TYR A 73 -20.67 -8.63 -41.25
C TYR A 73 -20.31 -8.52 -39.77
N HIS A 74 -21.05 -7.71 -39.01
CA HIS A 74 -20.83 -7.62 -37.54
C HIS A 74 -21.08 -8.97 -36.82
N GLU A 75 -22.18 -9.65 -37.15
CA GLU A 75 -22.45 -10.98 -36.56
C GLU A 75 -21.41 -12.02 -37.01
N LEU A 76 -20.94 -11.97 -38.25
CA LEU A 76 -19.81 -12.77 -38.76
C LEU A 76 -18.55 -12.52 -37.88
N GLY A 77 -18.18 -11.27 -37.71
CA GLY A 77 -17.04 -10.88 -36.87
C GLY A 77 -17.14 -11.45 -35.46
N LYS A 78 -18.33 -11.41 -34.84
CA LYS A 78 -18.55 -11.95 -33.49
C LYS A 78 -18.38 -13.47 -33.44
N ASN A 79 -18.88 -14.21 -34.44
CA ASN A 79 -18.72 -15.67 -34.48
C ASN A 79 -17.26 -16.07 -34.76
N CYS A 80 -16.56 -15.39 -35.67
CA CYS A 80 -15.13 -15.59 -35.90
C CYS A 80 -14.29 -15.29 -34.65
N LEU A 81 -14.60 -14.20 -33.92
CA LEU A 81 -13.93 -13.86 -32.68
C LEU A 81 -14.12 -14.94 -31.60
N ALA A 82 -15.33 -15.47 -31.46
CA ALA A 82 -15.62 -16.57 -30.54
C ALA A 82 -14.80 -17.83 -30.85
N GLN A 83 -14.55 -18.10 -32.14
CA GLN A 83 -13.67 -19.19 -32.57
C GLN A 83 -12.17 -18.85 -32.53
N LYS A 84 -11.82 -17.62 -32.11
CA LYS A 84 -10.44 -17.10 -32.13
C LYS A 84 -9.83 -16.99 -33.55
N ASP A 85 -10.70 -16.94 -34.56
CA ASP A 85 -10.28 -16.58 -35.94
C ASP A 85 -10.21 -15.06 -36.01
N TYR A 86 -9.16 -14.52 -35.41
CA TYR A 86 -8.96 -13.08 -35.26
C TYR A 86 -8.86 -12.34 -36.60
N LYS A 87 -8.27 -12.97 -37.60
CA LYS A 87 -8.11 -12.37 -38.95
C LYS A 87 -9.45 -12.12 -39.62
N ASN A 88 -10.31 -13.15 -39.69
CA ASN A 88 -11.62 -13.04 -40.33
C ASN A 88 -12.58 -12.21 -39.46
N ALA A 89 -12.42 -12.25 -38.12
CA ALA A 89 -13.17 -11.39 -37.20
C ALA A 89 -12.89 -9.90 -37.50
N TYR A 90 -11.62 -9.50 -37.54
CA TYR A 90 -11.24 -8.11 -37.80
C TYR A 90 -11.74 -7.65 -39.17
N THR A 91 -11.47 -8.41 -40.23
CA THR A 91 -11.93 -8.11 -41.61
C THR A 91 -13.45 -7.92 -41.66
N SER A 92 -14.20 -8.75 -40.94
CA SER A 92 -15.67 -8.66 -40.90
C SER A 92 -16.13 -7.38 -40.18
N PHE A 93 -15.55 -7.07 -39.03
CA PHE A 93 -15.88 -5.83 -38.32
C PHE A 93 -15.47 -4.58 -39.11
N GLU A 94 -14.32 -4.60 -39.75
CA GLU A 94 -13.85 -3.51 -40.63
C GLU A 94 -14.79 -3.29 -41.82
N LYS A 95 -15.27 -4.37 -42.42
CA LYS A 95 -16.26 -4.29 -43.49
C LYS A 95 -17.58 -3.72 -43.01
N ALA A 96 -18.05 -4.16 -41.82
CA ALA A 96 -19.24 -3.60 -41.19
C ALA A 96 -19.07 -2.09 -40.94
N ASN A 97 -17.94 -1.66 -40.39
CA ASN A 97 -17.65 -0.25 -40.13
C ASN A 97 -17.51 0.59 -41.41
N THR A 98 -17.02 -0.01 -42.52
CA THR A 98 -16.97 0.67 -43.81
C THR A 98 -18.36 0.91 -44.39
N LEU A 99 -19.30 -0.01 -44.18
CA LEU A 99 -20.68 0.08 -44.65
C LEU A 99 -21.53 1.05 -43.83
N ASP A 100 -21.29 1.10 -42.52
CA ASP A 100 -21.96 2.02 -41.59
C ASP A 100 -20.99 2.53 -40.52
N PRO A 101 -20.27 3.65 -40.78
CA PRO A 101 -19.31 4.23 -39.87
C PRO A 101 -19.93 4.87 -38.62
N THR A 102 -21.25 5.00 -38.57
CA THR A 102 -21.96 5.64 -37.45
C THR A 102 -22.23 4.72 -36.29
N ASN A 103 -22.05 3.42 -36.53
CA ASN A 103 -22.33 2.39 -35.52
C ASN A 103 -21.05 1.99 -34.76
N LYS A 104 -20.92 2.50 -33.54
CA LYS A 104 -19.77 2.24 -32.67
C LYS A 104 -19.49 0.77 -32.37
N TRP A 105 -20.48 -0.11 -32.46
CA TRP A 105 -20.32 -1.53 -32.14
C TRP A 105 -19.36 -2.26 -33.08
N PHE A 106 -19.23 -1.77 -34.32
CA PHE A 106 -18.27 -2.33 -35.27
C PHE A 106 -16.84 -1.98 -34.89
N LEU A 107 -16.59 -0.75 -34.46
CA LEU A 107 -15.30 -0.33 -33.89
C LEU A 107 -14.98 -1.07 -32.60
N ILE A 108 -15.98 -1.31 -31.74
CA ILE A 108 -15.78 -2.11 -30.51
C ILE A 108 -15.34 -3.52 -30.90
N GLY A 109 -15.96 -4.16 -31.90
CA GLY A 109 -15.53 -5.48 -32.37
C GLY A 109 -14.09 -5.50 -32.88
N MET A 110 -13.66 -4.47 -33.63
CA MET A 110 -12.25 -4.31 -34.07
C MET A 110 -11.32 -4.17 -32.86
N TYR A 111 -11.69 -3.33 -31.90
CA TYR A 111 -10.93 -3.13 -30.65
C TYR A 111 -10.79 -4.44 -29.85
N ASP A 112 -11.87 -5.23 -29.73
CA ASP A 112 -11.84 -6.51 -29.02
C ASP A 112 -10.86 -7.50 -29.66
N VAL A 113 -10.78 -7.52 -30.99
CA VAL A 113 -9.79 -8.34 -31.73
C VAL A 113 -8.37 -7.86 -31.47
N ASP A 114 -8.11 -6.56 -31.60
CA ASP A 114 -6.78 -5.99 -31.36
C ASP A 114 -6.31 -6.23 -29.91
N TYR A 115 -7.23 -6.10 -28.95
CA TYR A 115 -6.93 -6.38 -27.54
C TYR A 115 -6.65 -7.86 -27.30
N ALA A 116 -7.46 -8.76 -27.87
CA ALA A 116 -7.28 -10.21 -27.73
C ALA A 116 -5.97 -10.70 -28.35
N THR A 117 -5.53 -10.07 -29.43
CA THR A 117 -4.24 -10.37 -30.10
C THR A 117 -3.05 -9.60 -29.54
N LYS A 118 -3.27 -8.75 -28.53
CA LYS A 118 -2.28 -7.83 -27.96
C LYS A 118 -1.68 -6.85 -28.97
N ASN A 119 -2.42 -6.57 -30.02
CA ASN A 119 -2.04 -5.56 -31.00
C ASN A 119 -2.43 -4.16 -30.49
N TYR A 120 -1.79 -3.75 -29.40
CA TYR A 120 -2.13 -2.51 -28.70
C TYR A 120 -1.88 -1.26 -29.56
N THR A 121 -1.00 -1.33 -30.55
CA THR A 121 -0.74 -0.22 -31.46
C THR A 121 -1.94 0.10 -32.33
N ASP A 122 -2.57 -0.90 -32.93
CA ASP A 122 -3.77 -0.72 -33.73
C ASP A 122 -4.99 -0.45 -32.85
N ALA A 123 -5.06 -1.08 -31.66
CA ALA A 123 -6.07 -0.76 -30.65
C ALA A 123 -6.10 0.74 -30.28
N VAL A 124 -4.94 1.42 -30.21
CA VAL A 124 -4.86 2.89 -30.00
C VAL A 124 -5.54 3.65 -31.14
N LEU A 125 -5.38 3.19 -32.39
CA LEU A 125 -6.03 3.85 -33.55
C LEU A 125 -7.55 3.68 -33.51
N VAL A 126 -8.01 2.50 -33.14
CA VAL A 126 -9.46 2.18 -33.06
C VAL A 126 -10.11 2.92 -31.90
N ILE A 127 -9.47 2.91 -30.71
CA ILE A 127 -10.03 3.57 -29.52
C ILE A 127 -10.16 5.09 -29.72
N ASN A 128 -9.24 5.73 -30.44
CA ASN A 128 -9.35 7.14 -30.78
C ASN A 128 -10.58 7.46 -31.64
N LYS A 129 -11.05 6.51 -32.46
CA LYS A 129 -12.30 6.65 -33.22
C LYS A 129 -13.53 6.41 -32.34
N LEU A 130 -13.39 5.70 -31.21
CA LEU A 130 -14.46 5.42 -30.27
C LEU A 130 -14.71 6.57 -29.28
N ILE A 131 -13.69 7.34 -28.92
CA ILE A 131 -13.78 8.47 -27.97
C ILE A 131 -14.89 9.49 -28.34
N PRO A 132 -15.11 9.88 -29.61
CA PRO A 132 -16.20 10.77 -29.97
C PRO A 132 -17.60 10.21 -29.67
N PHE A 133 -17.77 8.88 -29.64
CA PHE A 133 -19.03 8.22 -29.29
C PHE A 133 -19.24 8.14 -27.79
N ASP A 134 -18.16 7.93 -27.04
CA ASP A 134 -18.20 7.89 -25.56
C ASP A 134 -16.83 8.26 -24.99
N PRO A 135 -16.73 9.41 -24.30
CA PRO A 135 -15.47 9.86 -23.67
C PRO A 135 -14.89 8.87 -22.64
N LYS A 136 -15.67 7.92 -22.13
CA LYS A 136 -15.18 6.88 -21.20
C LYS A 136 -14.07 6.01 -21.80
N PHE A 137 -14.02 5.87 -23.12
CA PHE A 137 -12.93 5.18 -23.81
C PHE A 137 -11.53 5.80 -23.62
N LYS A 138 -11.45 7.01 -23.04
CA LYS A 138 -10.18 7.59 -22.61
C LYS A 138 -9.50 6.78 -21.50
N GLU A 139 -10.26 6.09 -20.65
CA GLU A 139 -9.70 5.18 -19.64
C GLU A 139 -8.97 4.00 -20.30
N ASP A 140 -9.58 3.40 -21.33
CA ASP A 140 -8.96 2.31 -22.07
C ASP A 140 -7.74 2.80 -22.86
N LEU A 141 -7.81 4.01 -23.46
CA LEU A 141 -6.68 4.63 -24.12
C LEU A 141 -5.49 4.84 -23.17
N THR A 142 -5.76 5.22 -21.92
CA THR A 142 -4.71 5.33 -20.90
C THR A 142 -3.98 4.00 -20.70
N SER A 143 -4.72 2.90 -20.58
CA SER A 143 -4.15 1.54 -20.46
C SER A 143 -3.37 1.13 -21.69
N LEU A 144 -3.85 1.48 -22.89
CA LEU A 144 -3.15 1.20 -24.15
C LEU A 144 -1.83 1.98 -24.25
N TYR A 145 -1.80 3.25 -23.85
CA TYR A 145 -0.56 4.02 -23.81
C TYR A 145 0.45 3.41 -22.82
N MET A 146 -0.01 2.88 -21.68
CA MET A 146 0.85 2.14 -20.75
C MET A 146 1.43 0.89 -21.40
N ASN A 147 0.60 0.09 -22.09
CA ASN A 147 1.02 -1.15 -22.74
C ASN A 147 1.95 -0.93 -23.93
N THR A 148 1.83 0.22 -24.62
CA THR A 148 2.67 0.58 -25.78
C THR A 148 3.90 1.40 -25.38
N GLY A 149 4.11 1.67 -24.10
CA GLY A 149 5.26 2.45 -23.61
C GLY A 149 5.20 3.95 -23.96
N GLN A 150 4.02 4.47 -24.34
CA GLN A 150 3.79 5.89 -24.65
C GLN A 150 3.50 6.66 -23.35
N PHE A 151 4.45 6.59 -22.39
CA PHE A 151 4.24 7.08 -21.02
C PHE A 151 3.99 8.58 -20.90
N ASP A 152 4.56 9.39 -21.80
CA ASP A 152 4.27 10.82 -21.92
C ASP A 152 2.81 11.10 -22.25
N LYS A 153 2.25 10.38 -23.24
CA LYS A 153 0.82 10.50 -23.58
C LYS A 153 -0.08 9.95 -22.47
N ALA A 154 0.33 8.84 -21.85
CA ALA A 154 -0.39 8.28 -20.71
C ALA A 154 -0.46 9.29 -19.57
N LEU A 155 0.66 9.94 -19.21
CA LEU A 155 0.72 10.91 -18.13
C LEU A 155 -0.16 12.14 -18.39
N LEU A 156 -0.12 12.69 -19.62
CA LEU A 156 -0.99 13.80 -20.01
C LEU A 156 -2.47 13.44 -19.90
N LEU A 157 -2.85 12.25 -20.40
CA LEU A 157 -4.24 11.81 -20.36
C LEU A 157 -4.72 11.49 -18.93
N ILE A 158 -3.85 10.92 -18.09
CA ILE A 158 -4.11 10.72 -16.66
C ILE A 158 -4.39 12.05 -15.99
N ASN A 159 -3.56 13.06 -16.24
CA ASN A 159 -3.75 14.38 -15.64
C ASN A 159 -5.06 15.04 -16.10
N GLU A 160 -5.38 14.97 -17.41
CA GLU A 160 -6.66 15.44 -17.94
C GLU A 160 -7.86 14.75 -17.29
N LEU A 161 -7.83 13.41 -17.17
CA LEU A 161 -8.91 12.66 -16.56
C LEU A 161 -9.03 12.92 -15.06
N ASN A 162 -7.92 13.13 -14.35
CA ASN A 162 -7.92 13.47 -12.94
C ASN A 162 -8.56 14.84 -12.69
N GLU A 163 -8.36 15.80 -13.59
CA GLU A 163 -9.00 17.13 -13.52
C GLU A 163 -10.50 17.08 -13.88
N THR A 164 -10.88 16.30 -14.89
CA THR A 164 -12.24 16.35 -15.45
C THR A 164 -13.20 15.35 -14.83
N VAL A 165 -12.72 14.18 -14.43
CA VAL A 165 -13.53 13.06 -13.90
C VAL A 165 -13.25 12.80 -12.43
N GLY A 166 -12.09 13.27 -11.91
CA GLY A 166 -11.60 12.99 -10.57
C GLY A 166 -10.58 11.83 -10.56
N LYS A 167 -9.87 11.63 -9.45
CA LYS A 167 -8.81 10.62 -9.30
C LYS A 167 -9.39 9.20 -9.26
N SER A 168 -8.64 8.22 -9.81
CA SER A 168 -8.92 6.79 -9.66
C SER A 168 -7.66 6.05 -9.25
N GLU A 169 -7.80 4.98 -8.46
CA GLU A 169 -6.68 4.16 -7.99
C GLU A 169 -5.83 3.62 -9.14
N ARG A 170 -6.46 3.14 -10.23
CA ARG A 170 -5.76 2.65 -11.42
C ARG A 170 -4.87 3.71 -12.03
N ARG A 171 -5.38 4.93 -12.22
CA ARG A 171 -4.63 6.04 -12.82
C ARG A 171 -3.50 6.52 -11.92
N GLU A 172 -3.72 6.56 -10.61
CA GLU A 172 -2.66 6.90 -9.65
C GLU A 172 -1.54 5.85 -9.67
N ASN A 173 -1.86 4.55 -9.76
CA ASN A 173 -0.87 3.48 -9.90
C ASN A 173 -0.06 3.61 -11.20
N TYR A 174 -0.71 3.90 -12.33
CA TYR A 174 -0.01 4.18 -13.59
C TYR A 174 0.89 5.40 -13.48
N LYS A 175 0.42 6.47 -12.86
CA LYS A 175 1.19 7.69 -12.63
C LYS A 175 2.45 7.41 -11.80
N LEU A 176 2.32 6.66 -10.71
CA LEU A 176 3.46 6.22 -9.88
C LEU A 176 4.46 5.40 -10.69
N GLN A 177 3.99 4.47 -11.52
CA GLN A 177 4.85 3.66 -12.39
C GLN A 177 5.61 4.52 -13.40
N ILE A 178 4.95 5.49 -14.03
CA ILE A 178 5.58 6.43 -14.98
C ILE A 178 6.63 7.28 -14.27
N LEU A 179 6.28 7.89 -13.15
CA LEU A 179 7.15 8.81 -12.41
C LEU A 179 8.34 8.10 -11.73
N SER A 180 8.24 6.78 -11.52
CA SER A 180 9.37 5.98 -11.03
C SER A 180 10.56 6.00 -12.00
N GLN A 181 10.33 6.20 -13.30
CA GLN A 181 11.36 6.22 -14.34
C GLN A 181 12.19 7.52 -14.39
N GLY A 182 11.94 8.49 -13.56
CA GLY A 182 12.73 9.72 -13.43
C GLY A 182 12.54 10.74 -14.58
N LYS A 183 12.68 10.33 -15.82
CA LYS A 183 12.62 11.23 -17.00
C LYS A 183 11.28 11.95 -17.20
N TYR A 184 10.19 11.43 -16.63
CA TYR A 184 8.85 12.03 -16.72
C TYR A 184 8.53 12.97 -15.57
N GLN A 185 9.42 13.09 -14.59
CA GLN A 185 9.19 13.93 -13.41
C GLN A 185 9.11 15.41 -13.76
N ASP A 186 9.89 15.88 -14.73
CA ASP A 186 9.87 17.30 -15.14
C ASP A 186 8.53 17.70 -15.76
N SER A 187 7.92 16.83 -16.54
CA SER A 187 6.59 17.06 -17.10
C SER A 187 5.53 17.14 -16.01
N GLU A 188 5.62 16.27 -15.00
CA GLU A 188 4.68 16.31 -13.87
C GLU A 188 4.93 17.53 -12.96
N ILE A 189 6.18 17.92 -12.74
CA ILE A 189 6.51 19.16 -12.02
C ILE A 189 5.85 20.36 -12.71
N ALA A 190 6.00 20.48 -14.03
CA ALA A 190 5.38 21.57 -14.80
C ALA A 190 3.85 21.57 -14.66
N ASN A 191 3.23 20.40 -14.75
CA ASN A 191 1.79 20.22 -14.55
C ASN A 191 1.34 20.67 -13.14
N LEU A 192 2.03 20.21 -12.08
CA LEU A 192 1.70 20.57 -10.70
C LEU A 192 1.87 22.08 -10.44
N VAL A 193 2.91 22.70 -11.01
CA VAL A 193 3.09 24.17 -10.93
C VAL A 193 1.91 24.90 -11.57
N ASP A 194 1.46 24.45 -12.74
CA ASP A 194 0.28 25.06 -13.41
C ASP A 194 -1.00 24.86 -12.58
N GLN A 195 -1.22 23.65 -12.05
CA GLN A 195 -2.37 23.37 -11.18
C GLN A 195 -2.37 24.21 -9.89
N ILE A 196 -1.22 24.40 -9.25
CA ILE A 196 -1.07 25.25 -8.07
C ILE A 196 -1.39 26.72 -8.41
N ASN A 197 -1.01 27.19 -9.59
CA ASN A 197 -1.30 28.55 -10.02
C ASN A 197 -2.79 28.76 -10.32
N LYS A 198 -3.46 27.77 -10.91
CA LYS A 198 -4.90 27.78 -11.16
C LYS A 198 -5.73 27.65 -9.88
N ASN A 199 -5.32 26.76 -8.98
CA ASN A 199 -6.05 26.38 -7.77
C ASN A 199 -5.12 26.35 -6.55
N PRO A 200 -4.72 27.49 -5.98
CA PRO A 200 -3.70 27.55 -4.92
C PRO A 200 -4.15 26.99 -3.56
N LYS A 201 -5.40 26.56 -3.43
CA LYS A 201 -5.94 25.98 -2.18
C LYS A 201 -5.98 24.44 -2.18
N VAL A 202 -5.46 23.80 -3.22
CA VAL A 202 -5.37 22.32 -3.30
C VAL A 202 -4.05 21.87 -2.70
N GLU A 203 -4.09 21.43 -1.45
CA GLU A 203 -2.91 21.05 -0.66
C GLU A 203 -2.12 19.92 -1.29
N GLU A 204 -2.80 18.90 -1.86
CA GLU A 204 -2.19 17.70 -2.46
C GLU A 204 -1.22 18.03 -3.59
N ASN A 205 -1.47 19.09 -4.35
CA ASN A 205 -0.57 19.50 -5.44
C ASN A 205 0.78 19.96 -4.91
N TYR A 206 0.77 20.70 -3.79
CA TYR A 206 2.03 21.13 -3.14
C TYR A 206 2.78 19.95 -2.56
N ILE A 207 2.09 19.03 -1.87
CA ILE A 207 2.71 17.82 -1.30
C ILE A 207 3.39 17.01 -2.38
N SER A 208 2.70 16.78 -3.51
CA SER A 208 3.24 16.06 -4.66
C SER A 208 4.44 16.76 -5.27
N LEU A 209 4.39 18.10 -5.39
CA LEU A 209 5.48 18.90 -5.95
C LEU A 209 6.70 18.91 -5.03
N ILE A 210 6.51 19.05 -3.71
CA ILE A 210 7.58 18.95 -2.70
C ILE A 210 8.26 17.58 -2.78
N TYR A 211 7.47 16.51 -2.89
CA TYR A 211 7.98 15.16 -3.02
C TYR A 211 8.85 14.99 -4.27
N LEU A 212 8.40 15.49 -5.43
CA LEU A 212 9.15 15.38 -6.68
C LEU A 212 10.45 16.18 -6.65
N TYR A 213 10.44 17.40 -6.12
CA TYR A 213 11.67 18.17 -5.92
C TYR A 213 12.63 17.49 -4.95
N SER A 214 12.13 16.96 -3.84
CA SER A 214 12.97 16.23 -2.88
C SER A 214 13.57 14.96 -3.50
N LYS A 215 12.83 14.24 -4.34
CA LYS A 215 13.31 13.05 -5.05
C LYS A 215 14.40 13.38 -6.08
N LYS A 216 14.38 14.58 -6.64
CA LYS A 216 15.40 15.10 -7.56
C LYS A 216 16.58 15.77 -6.84
N ASP A 217 16.60 15.75 -5.51
CA ASP A 217 17.58 16.44 -4.66
C ASP A 217 17.58 17.98 -4.84
N ASP A 218 16.49 18.53 -5.39
CA ASP A 218 16.28 19.98 -5.50
C ASP A 218 15.62 20.51 -4.22
N LEU A 219 16.39 20.50 -3.14
CA LEU A 219 15.90 20.83 -1.80
C LEU A 219 15.48 22.31 -1.69
N GLU A 220 16.07 23.20 -2.49
CA GLU A 220 15.72 24.62 -2.51
C GLU A 220 14.29 24.81 -3.00
N LYS A 221 13.95 24.24 -4.17
CA LYS A 221 12.58 24.35 -4.71
C LYS A 221 11.54 23.59 -3.87
N ALA A 222 11.93 22.47 -3.25
CA ALA A 222 11.07 21.79 -2.30
C ALA A 222 10.71 22.70 -1.13
N LEU A 223 11.70 23.42 -0.58
CA LEU A 223 11.52 24.37 0.52
C LEU A 223 10.71 25.61 0.13
N GLU A 224 10.96 26.18 -1.06
CA GLU A 224 10.16 27.28 -1.59
C GLU A 224 8.68 26.88 -1.75
N THR A 225 8.45 25.68 -2.27
CA THR A 225 7.10 25.13 -2.43
C THR A 225 6.41 24.95 -1.07
N ALA A 226 7.13 24.45 -0.05
CA ALA A 226 6.62 24.30 1.30
C ALA A 226 6.28 25.67 1.96
N ARG A 227 7.11 26.69 1.74
CA ARG A 227 6.82 28.05 2.18
C ARG A 227 5.61 28.65 1.47
N LYS A 228 5.45 28.38 0.17
CA LYS A 228 4.26 28.80 -0.60
C LYS A 228 3.02 28.11 -0.05
N LEU A 229 3.10 26.80 0.24
CA LEU A 229 2.02 26.05 0.88
C LEU A 229 1.62 26.67 2.22
N GLN A 230 2.59 26.96 3.09
CA GLN A 230 2.32 27.59 4.39
C GLN A 230 1.66 28.97 4.25
N LYS A 231 2.03 29.75 3.22
CA LYS A 231 1.41 31.06 2.95
C LYS A 231 -0.02 30.92 2.44
N GLU A 232 -0.25 30.01 1.50
CA GLU A 232 -1.57 29.83 0.86
C GLU A 232 -2.55 29.07 1.77
N ILE A 233 -2.06 28.11 2.54
CA ILE A 233 -2.83 27.27 3.47
C ILE A 233 -2.17 27.31 4.85
N PRO A 234 -2.37 28.36 5.66
CA PRO A 234 -1.66 28.57 6.92
C PRO A 234 -1.84 27.43 7.95
N ASN A 235 -2.95 26.69 7.87
CA ASN A 235 -3.24 25.56 8.75
C ASN A 235 -2.79 24.21 8.17
N SER A 236 -1.99 24.21 7.11
CA SER A 236 -1.42 22.98 6.54
C SER A 236 -0.45 22.33 7.50
N GLU A 237 -0.77 21.12 7.94
CA GLU A 237 0.11 20.28 8.75
C GLU A 237 1.29 19.76 7.91
N TRP A 238 1.06 19.51 6.62
CA TRP A 238 2.07 19.07 5.67
C TRP A 238 3.13 20.15 5.39
N ALA A 239 2.75 21.42 5.44
CA ALA A 239 3.74 22.51 5.40
C ALA A 239 4.71 22.41 6.59
N GLN A 240 4.19 22.11 7.80
CA GLN A 240 5.01 21.96 8.99
C GLN A 240 5.93 20.73 8.90
N VAL A 241 5.44 19.60 8.38
CA VAL A 241 6.27 18.41 8.10
C VAL A 241 7.44 18.76 7.19
N SER A 242 7.17 19.54 6.14
CA SER A 242 8.17 19.87 5.11
C SER A 242 9.19 20.92 5.58
N LEU A 243 8.77 21.83 6.44
CA LEU A 243 9.60 22.95 6.92
C LEU A 243 10.39 22.60 8.19
N PHE A 244 9.98 21.58 8.96
CA PHE A 244 10.54 21.25 10.26
C PHE A 244 12.08 21.12 10.25
N LYS A 245 12.59 20.25 9.36
CA LYS A 245 14.04 20.03 9.26
C LYS A 245 14.81 21.32 8.90
N ASN A 246 14.24 22.14 8.03
CA ASN A 246 14.85 23.42 7.67
C ASN A 246 14.92 24.37 8.87
N TYR A 247 13.89 24.41 9.72
CA TYR A 247 13.90 25.22 10.94
C TYR A 247 14.99 24.75 11.91
N LEU A 248 15.21 23.43 12.05
CA LEU A 248 16.31 22.90 12.88
C LEU A 248 17.68 23.31 12.33
N VAL A 249 17.90 23.16 11.02
CA VAL A 249 19.19 23.51 10.35
C VAL A 249 19.45 25.01 10.43
N ALA A 250 18.41 25.82 10.32
CA ALA A 250 18.51 27.29 10.41
C ALA A 250 18.59 27.81 11.87
N ASN A 251 18.57 26.92 12.88
CA ASN A 251 18.47 27.25 14.29
C ASN A 251 17.24 28.14 14.64
N GLU A 252 16.17 28.02 13.86
CA GLU A 252 14.88 28.68 14.14
C GLU A 252 14.06 27.84 15.13
N THR A 253 14.60 27.65 16.34
CA THR A 253 14.14 26.69 17.34
C THR A 253 12.66 26.82 17.70
N GLU A 254 12.17 28.05 17.89
CA GLU A 254 10.75 28.28 18.22
C GLU A 254 9.82 27.79 17.10
N LYS A 255 10.20 28.04 15.83
CA LYS A 255 9.42 27.56 14.68
C LYS A 255 9.48 26.05 14.56
N ALA A 256 10.63 25.45 14.83
CA ALA A 256 10.80 23.99 14.83
C ALA A 256 9.90 23.33 15.90
N ILE A 257 9.90 23.83 17.14
CA ILE A 257 9.07 23.32 18.22
C ILE A 257 7.56 23.46 17.88
N LYS A 258 7.17 24.63 17.34
CA LYS A 258 5.79 24.83 16.90
C LYS A 258 5.38 23.86 15.81
N ALA A 259 6.22 23.69 14.80
CA ALA A 259 5.97 22.75 13.70
C ALA A 259 5.87 21.30 14.21
N MET A 260 6.80 20.88 15.06
CA MET A 260 6.77 19.57 15.69
C MET A 260 5.46 19.32 16.46
N ASN A 261 5.06 20.23 17.34
CA ASN A 261 3.85 20.08 18.13
C ASN A 261 2.58 19.97 17.25
N ILE A 262 2.51 20.73 16.15
CA ILE A 262 1.41 20.63 15.18
C ILE A 262 1.40 19.22 14.54
N VAL A 263 2.56 18.74 14.10
CA VAL A 263 2.66 17.43 13.44
C VAL A 263 2.36 16.30 14.39
N LEU A 264 2.92 16.31 15.62
CA LEU A 264 2.72 15.26 16.61
C LEU A 264 1.25 15.20 17.08
N GLY A 265 0.59 16.35 17.22
CA GLY A 265 -0.82 16.44 17.59
C GLY A 265 -1.81 16.16 16.46
N SER A 266 -1.34 16.00 15.22
CA SER A 266 -2.21 15.79 14.06
C SER A 266 -2.86 14.41 14.08
N THR A 267 -4.13 14.34 13.66
CA THR A 267 -4.82 13.08 13.35
C THR A 267 -4.72 12.67 11.88
N LYS A 268 -4.19 13.55 11.01
CA LYS A 268 -4.07 13.34 9.57
C LYS A 268 -2.68 12.85 9.16
N ILE A 269 -1.68 13.11 9.97
CA ILE A 269 -0.29 12.73 9.67
C ILE A 269 -0.03 11.32 10.17
N ASP A 270 0.53 10.49 9.28
CA ASP A 270 0.89 9.10 9.59
C ASP A 270 1.93 9.02 10.73
N ASN A 271 1.80 8.00 11.58
CA ASN A 271 2.69 7.80 12.72
C ASN A 271 4.17 7.67 12.30
N LYS A 272 4.49 7.07 11.14
CA LYS A 272 5.89 6.99 10.65
C LYS A 272 6.50 8.37 10.45
N ILE A 273 5.70 9.34 9.99
CA ILE A 273 6.15 10.73 9.81
C ILE A 273 6.34 11.39 11.16
N LYS A 274 5.41 11.19 12.11
CA LYS A 274 5.55 11.70 13.49
C LYS A 274 6.81 11.15 14.16
N HIS A 275 7.07 9.86 14.04
CA HIS A 275 8.26 9.21 14.59
C HIS A 275 9.55 9.81 13.98
N ARG A 276 9.55 10.06 12.67
CA ARG A 276 10.70 10.71 12.01
C ARG A 276 10.94 12.12 12.55
N ILE A 277 9.90 12.95 12.63
CA ILE A 277 9.99 14.32 13.17
C ILE A 277 10.49 14.30 14.62
N PHE A 278 9.96 13.41 15.43
CA PHE A 278 10.38 13.23 16.82
C PHE A 278 11.86 12.81 16.91
N ASN A 279 12.29 11.83 16.13
CA ASN A 279 13.69 11.37 16.13
C ASN A 279 14.66 12.47 15.67
N GLU A 280 14.30 13.26 14.66
CA GLU A 280 15.11 14.40 14.24
C GLU A 280 15.25 15.45 15.37
N PHE A 281 14.17 15.69 16.11
CA PHE A 281 14.20 16.58 17.27
C PHE A 281 15.01 16.00 18.45
N LEU A 282 14.86 14.70 18.71
CA LEU A 282 15.64 13.99 19.73
C LEU A 282 17.14 14.11 19.48
N ILE A 283 17.58 13.93 18.22
CA ILE A 283 18.98 14.11 17.81
C ILE A 283 19.41 15.55 18.04
N TYR A 284 18.59 16.53 17.65
CA TYR A 284 18.90 17.96 17.81
C TYR A 284 19.08 18.35 19.28
N VAL A 285 18.23 17.84 20.17
CA VAL A 285 18.29 18.11 21.63
C VAL A 285 19.56 17.54 22.29
N ASN A 286 20.23 16.54 21.70
CA ASN A 286 21.49 16.04 22.23
C ASN A 286 22.60 17.13 22.25
N SER A 287 22.57 18.06 21.30
CA SER A 287 23.47 19.21 21.21
C SER A 287 22.85 20.51 21.77
N HIS A 288 21.54 20.53 22.07
CA HIS A 288 20.79 21.67 22.57
C HIS A 288 20.02 21.28 23.85
N THR A 289 20.80 21.02 24.92
CA THR A 289 20.27 20.42 26.16
C THR A 289 19.27 21.32 26.90
N GLU A 290 19.25 22.61 26.63
CA GLU A 290 18.26 23.57 27.12
C GLU A 290 16.82 23.23 26.63
N LEU A 291 16.70 22.49 25.55
CA LEU A 291 15.41 22.06 24.96
C LEU A 291 14.87 20.75 25.56
N THR A 292 15.53 20.20 26.58
CA THR A 292 15.05 19.01 27.29
C THR A 292 13.59 19.11 27.76
N PRO A 293 13.12 20.26 28.31
CA PRO A 293 11.71 20.39 28.70
C PRO A 293 10.73 20.27 27.52
N GLU A 294 11.11 20.74 26.32
CA GLU A 294 10.27 20.63 25.13
C GLU A 294 10.26 19.20 24.58
N LEU A 295 11.39 18.49 24.68
CA LEU A 295 11.45 17.07 24.36
C LEU A 295 10.59 16.24 25.32
N ASP A 296 10.63 16.50 26.63
CA ASP A 296 9.80 15.83 27.62
C ASP A 296 8.30 16.01 27.32
N LYS A 297 7.89 17.20 26.83
CA LYS A 297 6.52 17.43 26.35
C LYS A 297 6.23 16.64 25.07
N ALA A 298 7.16 16.63 24.10
CA ALA A 298 6.96 15.89 22.84
C ALA A 298 6.83 14.39 23.06
N ILE A 299 7.52 13.84 24.06
CA ILE A 299 7.43 12.42 24.45
C ILE A 299 6.00 12.02 24.86
N THR A 300 5.22 12.92 25.46
CA THR A 300 3.85 12.60 25.89
C THR A 300 2.91 12.23 24.74
N PHE A 301 3.21 12.65 23.51
CA PHE A 301 2.44 12.23 22.34
C PHE A 301 2.61 10.74 22.01
N PHE A 302 3.58 10.06 22.62
CA PHE A 302 3.89 8.65 22.39
C PHE A 302 3.60 7.76 23.62
N ASP A 303 2.98 8.29 24.67
CA ASP A 303 2.66 7.49 25.85
C ASP A 303 1.74 6.30 25.53
N ASP A 304 0.85 6.43 24.57
CA ASP A 304 -0.04 5.37 24.08
C ASP A 304 0.43 4.73 22.76
N ASP A 305 1.61 5.12 22.24
CA ASP A 305 2.14 4.57 21.00
C ASP A 305 2.66 3.13 21.22
N GLU A 306 2.16 2.21 20.41
CA GLU A 306 2.58 0.80 20.47
C GLU A 306 3.89 0.52 19.71
N ASN A 307 4.52 1.53 19.13
CA ASN A 307 5.75 1.37 18.38
C ASN A 307 6.96 1.17 19.30
N VAL A 308 7.40 -0.07 19.39
CA VAL A 308 8.55 -0.50 20.22
C VAL A 308 9.83 0.27 19.90
N ASN A 309 10.07 0.62 18.63
CA ASN A 309 11.28 1.34 18.22
C ASN A 309 11.31 2.77 18.78
N VAL A 310 10.16 3.46 18.80
CA VAL A 310 10.07 4.81 19.39
C VAL A 310 10.31 4.75 20.88
N ALA A 311 9.66 3.83 21.58
CA ALA A 311 9.87 3.63 23.01
C ALA A 311 11.34 3.31 23.33
N LYS A 312 11.99 2.46 22.52
CA LYS A 312 13.42 2.14 22.68
C LYS A 312 14.31 3.39 22.57
N GLU A 313 14.10 4.24 21.56
CA GLU A 313 14.91 5.46 21.40
C GLU A 313 14.69 6.48 22.52
N ILE A 314 13.45 6.63 23.00
CA ILE A 314 13.14 7.43 24.18
C ILE A 314 13.83 6.82 25.44
N GLY A 315 13.78 5.52 25.59
CA GLY A 315 14.47 4.81 26.67
C GLY A 315 15.97 5.06 26.65
N LYS A 316 16.64 4.97 25.49
CA LYS A 316 18.08 5.29 25.31
C LYS A 316 18.39 6.74 25.70
N TYR A 317 17.55 7.69 25.30
CA TYR A 317 17.71 9.08 25.70
C TYR A 317 17.73 9.25 27.22
N TYR A 318 16.74 8.71 27.94
CA TYR A 318 16.69 8.80 29.39
C TYR A 318 17.82 8.00 30.07
N HIS A 319 18.21 6.87 29.51
CA HIS A 319 19.35 6.07 29.96
C HIS A 319 20.64 6.90 29.92
N ASN A 320 20.93 7.57 28.82
CA ASN A 320 22.10 8.46 28.67
C ASN A 320 22.06 9.66 29.66
N LYS A 321 20.86 10.12 30.02
CA LYS A 321 20.67 11.15 31.06
C LYS A 321 20.66 10.60 32.48
N LYS A 322 20.88 9.29 32.67
CA LYS A 322 20.82 8.58 33.96
C LYS A 322 19.48 8.76 34.70
N GLN A 323 18.39 8.98 33.97
CA GLN A 323 17.02 9.03 34.49
C GLN A 323 16.39 7.63 34.41
N TRP A 324 16.87 6.78 35.35
CA TRP A 324 16.66 5.33 35.31
C TRP A 324 15.19 4.94 35.29
N ASP A 325 14.36 5.56 36.15
CA ASP A 325 12.91 5.24 36.23
C ASP A 325 12.19 5.47 34.90
N LYS A 326 12.55 6.57 34.23
CA LYS A 326 12.00 6.86 32.88
C LYS A 326 12.53 5.88 31.85
N ALA A 327 13.83 5.57 31.85
CA ALA A 327 14.41 4.58 30.97
C ALA A 327 13.74 3.21 31.11
N VAL A 328 13.53 2.74 32.36
CA VAL A 328 12.80 1.50 32.65
C VAL A 328 11.39 1.53 32.07
N LYS A 329 10.62 2.62 32.29
CA LYS A 329 9.26 2.77 31.74
C LYS A 329 9.23 2.47 30.22
N TYR A 330 10.09 3.13 29.47
CA TYR A 330 10.09 3.03 28.01
C TYR A 330 10.66 1.70 27.50
N TYR A 331 11.68 1.14 28.13
CA TYR A 331 12.16 -0.19 27.75
C TYR A 331 11.14 -1.29 28.05
N GLN A 332 10.39 -1.19 29.15
CA GLN A 332 9.32 -2.13 29.50
C GLN A 332 8.15 -2.10 28.52
N MET A 333 7.90 -0.98 27.85
CA MET A 333 6.87 -0.93 26.79
C MET A 333 7.16 -1.93 25.65
N GLY A 334 8.44 -2.20 25.36
CA GLY A 334 8.85 -3.23 24.42
C GLY A 334 8.56 -4.66 24.88
N PHE A 335 8.42 -4.90 26.18
CA PHE A 335 8.11 -6.20 26.77
C PHE A 335 6.62 -6.53 26.82
N THR A 336 5.79 -5.53 27.08
CA THR A 336 4.36 -5.75 27.33
C THR A 336 3.51 -5.78 26.07
N LYS A 337 4.02 -5.24 24.97
CA LYS A 337 3.25 -4.99 23.74
C LYS A 337 3.60 -5.92 22.56
N THR A 338 4.59 -6.80 22.72
CA THR A 338 5.01 -7.74 21.66
C THR A 338 4.99 -9.18 22.16
N ALA A 339 4.63 -10.11 21.27
CA ALA A 339 4.67 -11.55 21.57
C ALA A 339 6.11 -12.06 21.80
N THR A 340 7.11 -11.41 21.21
CA THR A 340 8.54 -11.67 21.38
C THR A 340 9.25 -10.35 21.67
N PRO A 341 9.76 -10.15 22.91
CA PRO A 341 10.51 -8.96 23.27
C PRO A 341 11.76 -8.77 22.40
N ASP A 342 12.04 -7.52 22.02
CA ASP A 342 13.26 -7.18 21.27
C ASP A 342 14.51 -7.41 22.13
N VAL A 343 15.50 -8.16 21.59
CA VAL A 343 16.74 -8.50 22.30
C VAL A 343 17.50 -7.25 22.78
N GLU A 344 17.63 -6.24 21.91
CA GLU A 344 18.36 -5.01 22.25
C GLU A 344 17.69 -4.26 23.40
N SER A 345 16.37 -4.04 23.34
CA SER A 345 15.61 -3.39 24.42
C SER A 345 15.71 -4.16 25.73
N SER A 346 15.71 -5.49 25.63
CA SER A 346 15.84 -6.37 26.80
C SER A 346 17.20 -6.21 27.47
N LEU A 347 18.27 -6.21 26.70
CA LEU A 347 19.62 -6.01 27.22
C LEU A 347 19.80 -4.62 27.85
N LEU A 348 19.26 -3.57 27.21
CA LEU A 348 19.29 -2.21 27.76
C LEU A 348 18.51 -2.10 29.08
N LEU A 349 17.37 -2.78 29.19
CA LEU A 349 16.59 -2.83 30.43
C LEU A 349 17.37 -3.55 31.55
N LEU A 350 18.00 -4.67 31.24
CA LEU A 350 18.83 -5.41 32.19
C LEU A 350 20.02 -4.57 32.69
N ASP A 351 20.63 -3.77 31.80
CA ASP A 351 21.68 -2.84 32.19
C ASP A 351 21.18 -1.76 33.14
N VAL A 352 19.98 -1.18 32.92
CA VAL A 352 19.39 -0.23 33.86
C VAL A 352 19.13 -0.88 35.22
N TYR A 353 18.70 -2.14 35.25
CA TYR A 353 18.49 -2.84 36.53
C TYR A 353 19.79 -3.07 37.32
N ILE A 354 20.95 -3.17 36.65
CA ILE A 354 22.24 -3.13 37.34
C ILE A 354 22.44 -1.78 38.01
N GLN A 355 22.20 -0.66 37.28
CA GLN A 355 22.39 0.70 37.79
C GLN A 355 21.46 1.02 38.95
N THR A 356 20.27 0.44 39.00
CA THR A 356 19.26 0.63 40.06
C THR A 356 19.32 -0.46 41.14
N SER A 357 20.20 -1.45 40.99
CA SER A 357 20.31 -2.61 41.89
C SER A 357 19.03 -3.41 42.05
N GLU A 358 18.18 -3.45 41.00
CA GLU A 358 16.89 -4.18 41.00
C GLU A 358 17.09 -5.65 40.57
N PHE A 359 17.94 -6.37 41.32
CA PHE A 359 18.41 -7.72 40.94
C PHE A 359 17.30 -8.78 40.87
N ASP A 360 16.21 -8.65 41.68
CA ASP A 360 15.05 -9.55 41.60
C ASP A 360 14.34 -9.44 40.24
N LYS A 361 14.09 -8.21 39.76
CA LYS A 361 13.49 -7.96 38.44
C LYS A 361 14.42 -8.42 37.32
N MET A 362 15.72 -8.13 37.47
CA MET A 362 16.74 -8.55 36.51
C MET A 362 16.79 -10.07 36.38
N ALA A 363 16.80 -10.83 37.52
CA ALA A 363 16.83 -12.28 37.51
C ALA A 363 15.62 -12.87 36.79
N LYS A 364 14.43 -12.30 37.05
CA LYS A 364 13.19 -12.75 36.40
C LYS A 364 13.25 -12.55 34.89
N ILE A 365 13.47 -11.30 34.46
CA ILE A 365 13.46 -10.98 33.01
C ILE A 365 14.57 -11.70 32.28
N ALA A 366 15.79 -11.74 32.82
CA ALA A 366 16.89 -12.47 32.17
C ALA A 366 16.60 -13.97 32.04
N SER A 367 15.97 -14.60 33.05
CA SER A 367 15.57 -16.01 32.96
C SER A 367 14.48 -16.23 31.91
N ASP A 368 13.45 -15.36 31.83
CA ASP A 368 12.40 -15.42 30.82
C ASP A 368 13.02 -15.29 29.40
N MET A 369 14.03 -14.42 29.25
CA MET A 369 14.72 -14.21 27.99
C MET A 369 15.65 -15.37 27.60
N VAL A 370 16.22 -16.11 28.57
CA VAL A 370 16.95 -17.37 28.31
C VAL A 370 16.04 -18.42 27.68
N GLU A 371 14.79 -18.52 28.12
CA GLU A 371 13.82 -19.47 27.55
C GLU A 371 13.45 -19.08 26.11
N LEU A 372 13.31 -17.79 25.81
CA LEU A 372 12.95 -17.29 24.49
C LEU A 372 14.14 -17.27 23.51
N TYR A 373 15.35 -17.05 24.00
CA TYR A 373 16.58 -16.90 23.22
C TYR A 373 17.70 -17.77 23.77
N PRO A 374 17.58 -19.12 23.68
CA PRO A 374 18.46 -20.05 24.37
C PRO A 374 19.92 -20.08 23.90
N VAL A 375 20.20 -19.44 22.75
CA VAL A 375 21.58 -19.32 22.21
C VAL A 375 22.20 -17.93 22.43
N GLN A 376 21.50 -17.05 23.18
CA GLN A 376 21.95 -15.67 23.43
C GLN A 376 22.68 -15.59 24.78
N PRO A 377 24.03 -15.64 24.82
CA PRO A 377 24.77 -15.76 26.07
C PRO A 377 24.58 -14.59 27.03
N GLN A 378 24.34 -13.38 26.52
CA GLN A 378 24.15 -12.21 27.36
C GLN A 378 23.04 -12.39 28.41
N PHE A 379 21.94 -13.08 28.09
CA PHE A 379 20.85 -13.30 29.03
C PHE A 379 21.24 -14.23 30.18
N TYR A 380 22.00 -15.28 29.91
CA TYR A 380 22.57 -16.15 30.93
C TYR A 380 23.51 -15.40 31.85
N TYR A 381 24.36 -14.52 31.26
CA TYR A 381 25.26 -13.66 32.03
C TYR A 381 24.49 -12.76 33.00
N TYR A 382 23.46 -12.04 32.51
CA TYR A 382 22.67 -11.16 33.37
C TYR A 382 21.90 -11.93 34.43
N ALA A 383 21.34 -13.08 34.10
CA ALA A 383 20.67 -13.93 35.12
C ALA A 383 21.65 -14.43 36.19
N GLY A 384 22.82 -14.87 35.78
CA GLY A 384 23.87 -15.32 36.71
C GLY A 384 24.39 -14.23 37.62
N LEU A 385 24.63 -13.03 37.07
CA LEU A 385 24.99 -11.84 37.85
C LEU A 385 23.91 -11.50 38.86
N ALA A 386 22.64 -11.47 38.42
CA ALA A 386 21.53 -11.19 39.34
C ALA A 386 21.45 -12.23 40.48
N TYR A 387 21.54 -13.50 40.15
CA TYR A 387 21.51 -14.56 41.20
C TYR A 387 22.70 -14.48 42.14
N ASN A 388 23.90 -14.08 41.69
CA ASN A 388 25.02 -13.82 42.59
C ASN A 388 24.74 -12.67 43.58
N GLN A 389 24.20 -11.54 43.07
CA GLN A 389 23.84 -10.42 43.94
C GLN A 389 22.75 -10.77 44.93
N LEU A 390 21.82 -11.63 44.56
CA LEU A 390 20.78 -12.20 45.44
C LEU A 390 21.29 -13.32 46.35
N LYS A 391 22.59 -13.62 46.32
CA LYS A 391 23.24 -14.69 47.06
C LYS A 391 22.67 -16.11 46.80
N ASN A 392 22.05 -16.28 45.64
CA ASN A 392 21.60 -17.58 45.17
C ASN A 392 22.67 -18.24 44.28
N PHE A 393 23.81 -18.52 44.93
CA PHE A 393 25.02 -18.95 44.24
C PHE A 393 24.87 -20.28 43.49
N LYS A 394 23.96 -21.16 43.91
CA LYS A 394 23.69 -22.39 43.20
C LYS A 394 23.05 -22.12 41.85
N LYS A 395 21.99 -21.31 41.79
CA LYS A 395 21.35 -20.93 40.54
C LYS A 395 22.28 -20.12 39.65
N ALA A 396 23.06 -19.21 40.25
CA ALA A 396 24.07 -18.43 39.49
C ALA A 396 25.05 -19.36 38.78
N LYS A 397 25.63 -20.31 39.51
CA LYS A 397 26.55 -21.30 38.95
C LYS A 397 25.92 -22.06 37.80
N ASP A 398 24.76 -22.69 38.04
CA ASP A 398 24.11 -23.55 37.08
C ASP A 398 23.80 -22.80 35.71
N ILE A 399 23.28 -21.59 35.81
CA ILE A 399 22.94 -20.80 34.64
C ILE A 399 24.18 -20.28 33.90
N LEU A 400 25.24 -19.88 34.64
CA LEU A 400 26.47 -19.38 34.03
C LEU A 400 27.26 -20.51 33.37
N GLU A 401 27.31 -21.72 33.95
CA GLU A 401 27.96 -22.87 33.30
C GLU A 401 27.26 -23.27 32.00
N THR A 402 25.92 -23.12 31.91
CA THR A 402 25.19 -23.35 30.68
C THR A 402 25.49 -22.28 29.64
N GLY A 403 25.46 -21.02 30.07
CA GLY A 403 25.55 -19.87 29.15
C GLY A 403 26.93 -19.65 28.55
N ILE A 404 28.01 -20.03 29.26
CA ILE A 404 29.39 -19.82 28.80
C ILE A 404 29.70 -20.61 27.51
N ASP A 405 29.02 -21.73 27.28
CA ASP A 405 29.20 -22.57 26.13
C ASP A 405 28.68 -21.88 24.82
N TYR A 406 27.84 -20.89 24.95
CA TYR A 406 27.33 -20.10 23.82
C TYR A 406 28.18 -18.84 23.51
N VAL A 407 29.22 -18.57 24.28
CA VAL A 407 30.10 -17.39 24.07
C VAL A 407 31.06 -17.71 22.92
N VAL A 408 30.90 -17.03 21.78
CA VAL A 408 31.75 -17.19 20.60
C VAL A 408 32.42 -15.84 20.30
N GLU A 409 33.74 -15.82 20.26
CA GLU A 409 34.59 -14.68 19.85
C GLU A 409 34.37 -13.36 20.65
N ASP A 410 33.64 -13.39 21.75
CA ASP A 410 33.42 -12.22 22.66
C ASP A 410 34.29 -12.40 23.93
N ILE A 411 35.55 -11.97 23.83
CA ILE A 411 36.50 -12.05 24.93
C ILE A 411 36.02 -11.27 26.14
N THR A 412 35.38 -10.13 25.95
CA THR A 412 34.87 -9.29 27.05
C THR A 412 33.77 -10.02 27.84
N LEU A 413 32.83 -10.61 27.11
CA LEU A 413 31.78 -11.40 27.72
C LEU A 413 32.34 -12.66 28.41
N GLU A 414 33.33 -13.34 27.81
CA GLU A 414 34.00 -14.49 28.42
C GLU A 414 34.70 -14.11 29.74
N ILE A 415 35.38 -12.97 29.80
CA ILE A 415 35.97 -12.44 31.03
C ILE A 415 34.90 -12.26 32.09
N ASN A 416 33.80 -11.59 31.74
CA ASN A 416 32.70 -11.31 32.64
C ASN A 416 32.06 -12.58 33.18
N TYR A 417 31.87 -13.59 32.35
CA TYR A 417 31.40 -14.92 32.75
C TYR A 417 32.31 -15.57 33.79
N ASN A 418 33.63 -15.56 33.52
CA ASN A 418 34.60 -16.17 34.45
C ASN A 418 34.63 -15.41 35.80
N ILE A 419 34.45 -14.11 35.80
CA ILE A 419 34.32 -13.34 37.04
C ILE A 419 33.08 -13.81 37.82
N GLN A 420 31.92 -13.88 37.14
CA GLN A 420 30.67 -14.26 37.81
C GLN A 420 30.67 -15.73 38.27
N LEU A 421 31.31 -16.64 37.53
CA LEU A 421 31.51 -18.02 37.97
C LEU A 421 32.43 -18.09 39.19
N GLY A 422 33.49 -17.30 39.23
CA GLY A 422 34.38 -17.16 40.38
C GLY A 422 33.62 -16.71 41.62
N GLU A 423 32.70 -15.72 41.48
CA GLU A 423 31.85 -15.25 42.59
C GLU A 423 30.85 -16.32 43.04
N ALA A 424 30.21 -17.02 42.09
CA ALA A 424 29.28 -18.10 42.43
C ALA A 424 29.97 -19.22 43.23
N TYR A 425 31.16 -19.66 42.82
CA TYR A 425 31.92 -20.68 43.50
C TYR A 425 32.51 -20.21 44.84
N ASN A 426 32.85 -18.91 44.93
CA ASN A 426 33.21 -18.29 46.22
C ASN A 426 32.05 -18.39 47.23
N GLY A 427 30.84 -18.04 46.79
CA GLY A 427 29.63 -18.13 47.62
C GLY A 427 29.25 -19.56 48.00
N LEU A 428 29.61 -20.54 47.20
CA LEU A 428 29.42 -21.98 47.48
C LEU A 428 30.52 -22.57 48.35
N GLY A 429 31.61 -21.84 48.64
CA GLY A 429 32.75 -22.31 49.41
C GLY A 429 33.74 -23.17 48.62
N ASP A 430 33.60 -23.31 47.29
CA ASP A 430 34.57 -24.06 46.48
C ASP A 430 35.74 -23.16 46.05
N MET A 431 36.73 -23.12 46.93
CA MET A 431 37.90 -22.25 46.76
C MET A 431 38.77 -22.67 45.57
N THR A 432 38.76 -23.94 45.17
CA THR A 432 39.53 -24.45 44.02
C THR A 432 38.97 -23.91 42.74
N LYS A 433 37.69 -24.03 42.52
CA LYS A 433 37.01 -23.48 41.31
C LYS A 433 36.98 -21.98 41.29
N LYS A 434 36.79 -21.32 42.43
CA LYS A 434 36.92 -19.86 42.56
C LYS A 434 38.25 -19.40 41.99
N VAL A 435 39.39 -19.96 42.45
CA VAL A 435 40.71 -19.55 41.99
C VAL A 435 40.90 -19.86 40.50
N PHE A 436 40.39 -20.98 40.02
CA PHE A 436 40.41 -21.32 38.61
C PHE A 436 39.75 -20.30 37.72
N TYR A 437 38.52 -19.91 38.00
CA TYR A 437 37.76 -18.97 37.16
C TYR A 437 38.33 -17.53 37.23
N PHE A 438 38.72 -17.04 38.39
CA PHE A 438 39.38 -15.75 38.47
C PHE A 438 40.72 -15.70 37.76
N SER A 439 41.52 -16.77 37.82
CA SER A 439 42.77 -16.86 37.07
C SER A 439 42.55 -16.91 35.58
N LYS A 440 41.48 -17.56 35.12
CA LYS A 440 41.09 -17.54 33.71
C LYS A 440 40.69 -16.13 33.24
N ALA A 441 39.89 -15.43 34.02
CA ALA A 441 39.52 -14.03 33.74
C ALA A 441 40.74 -13.12 33.65
N ASP A 442 41.68 -13.24 34.59
CA ASP A 442 42.93 -12.46 34.62
C ASP A 442 43.81 -12.74 33.37
N THR A 443 43.88 -14.01 32.97
CA THR A 443 44.63 -14.42 31.78
C THR A 443 44.03 -13.84 30.52
N LEU A 444 42.72 -13.81 30.39
CA LEU A 444 42.00 -13.22 29.24
C LEU A 444 42.16 -11.68 29.23
N LEU A 445 42.05 -11.03 30.38
CA LEU A 445 42.31 -9.58 30.53
C LEU A 445 43.75 -9.17 30.09
N LYS A 446 44.75 -10.03 30.37
CA LYS A 446 46.15 -9.77 29.94
C LYS A 446 46.34 -9.94 28.45
N LYS A 447 45.54 -10.79 27.80
CA LYS A 447 45.57 -10.99 26.32
C LYS A 447 44.88 -9.86 25.57
N GLN A 448 43.99 -9.12 26.20
CA GLN A 448 43.21 -8.04 25.60
C GLN A 448 43.96 -6.69 25.61
N LYS A 449 45.00 -6.57 26.44
CA LYS A 449 45.95 -5.43 26.49
C LYS A 449 47.08 -5.64 25.49
#